data_a95453fdaeab3f8cbaf44335a04e6ce8
#
_entry.id   a95453fdaeab3f8cbaf44335a04e6ce8
#
_cell.length_a   1.000
_cell.length_b   1.000
_cell.length_c   1.000
_cell.angle_alpha   90.00
_cell.angle_beta   90.00
_cell.angle_gamma   90.00
#
_symmetry.space_group_name_H-M   'P 1'
#
loop_
_entity.id
_entity.type
_entity.pdbx_description
1 polymer ?
#
loop_
_entity_poly.entity_id
_entity_poly.type
_entity_poly.pdbx_seq_one_letter_code
_entity_poly.pdbx_strand_id
1 'polypeptide(L)'
;MQALRKNVILNKKLDGANTWTVETLPPGEGHIVITDDCIEELEGLIGELRMNPLPLPALQSDDFELPECRRLISKARHCLDEGPGFVLIDRFPIDRWKHDDARAAYWLLCSMIERPVAQKWDGTMIYDVRDTGKKPGNGVRPDITSVKQNFH
;
A
#
# COMPACT_ATOMS: atom_id res chain seq x y z
N MET A 1 5.83 21.69 32.60
CA MET A 1 5.69 20.29 33.08
C MET A 1 4.43 19.72 32.46
N GLN A 2 4.56 18.90 31.39
CA GLN A 2 3.44 18.24 30.75
C GLN A 2 3.05 17.04 31.62
N ALA A 3 1.81 17.04 32.14
CA ALA A 3 1.33 15.92 32.93
C ALA A 3 1.34 14.66 32.08
N LEU A 4 2.06 13.63 32.55
CA LEU A 4 2.05 12.28 31.95
C LEU A 4 0.59 11.83 31.89
N ARG A 5 0.05 11.65 30.67
CA ARG A 5 -1.27 11.07 30.48
C ARG A 5 -1.25 9.69 31.11
N LYS A 6 -2.10 9.50 32.12
CA LYS A 6 -2.28 8.19 32.75
C LYS A 6 -2.73 7.20 31.70
N ASN A 7 -1.93 6.16 31.44
CA ASN A 7 -2.33 5.10 30.52
C ASN A 7 -3.61 4.45 31.05
N VAL A 8 -4.70 4.62 30.35
CA VAL A 8 -5.98 4.00 30.68
C VAL A 8 -6.01 2.64 29.98
N ILE A 9 -5.96 1.57 30.78
CA ILE A 9 -6.16 0.22 30.26
C ILE A 9 -7.62 0.09 29.83
N LEU A 10 -7.85 -0.27 28.57
CA LEU A 10 -9.18 -0.52 28.06
C LEU A 10 -9.72 -1.81 28.70
N ASN A 11 -10.83 -1.70 29.43
CA ASN A 11 -11.47 -2.80 30.17
C ASN A 11 -12.87 -3.16 29.62
N LYS A 12 -13.21 -2.66 28.44
CA LYS A 12 -14.47 -2.96 27.76
C LYS A 12 -14.22 -3.69 26.44
N LYS A 13 -15.22 -4.41 25.97
CA LYS A 13 -15.20 -5.02 24.63
C LYS A 13 -15.00 -3.92 23.58
N LEU A 14 -14.13 -4.17 22.62
CA LEU A 14 -14.02 -3.32 21.46
C LEU A 14 -15.24 -3.53 20.58
N ASP A 15 -15.73 -2.46 19.98
CA ASP A 15 -16.81 -2.44 19.01
C ASP A 15 -16.46 -1.48 17.87
N GLY A 16 -17.18 -1.56 16.75
CA GLY A 16 -16.96 -0.74 15.57
C GLY A 16 -16.69 -1.56 14.31
N ALA A 17 -16.68 -0.89 13.17
CA ALA A 17 -16.52 -1.52 11.86
C ALA A 17 -15.18 -2.30 11.71
N ASN A 18 -14.15 -1.87 12.42
CA ASN A 18 -12.82 -2.49 12.42
C ASN A 18 -12.63 -3.60 13.47
N THR A 19 -13.71 -4.03 14.15
CA THR A 19 -13.70 -5.13 15.13
C THR A 19 -14.48 -6.32 14.60
N TRP A 20 -13.87 -7.09 13.76
CA TRP A 20 -14.49 -8.23 13.08
C TRP A 20 -13.73 -9.55 13.33
N THR A 21 -14.39 -10.64 13.04
CA THR A 21 -13.82 -11.99 12.93
C THR A 21 -14.14 -12.56 11.56
N VAL A 22 -13.59 -13.72 11.22
CA VAL A 22 -13.91 -14.42 9.96
C VAL A 22 -15.42 -14.66 9.81
N GLU A 23 -16.11 -14.88 10.92
CA GLU A 23 -17.55 -15.16 10.93
C GLU A 23 -18.42 -13.87 10.81
N THR A 24 -17.87 -12.72 11.21
CA THR A 24 -18.63 -11.45 11.26
C THR A 24 -18.29 -10.49 10.14
N LEU A 25 -17.17 -10.70 9.43
CA LEU A 25 -16.80 -9.86 8.28
C LEU A 25 -17.68 -10.21 7.07
N PRO A 26 -18.43 -9.23 6.51
CA PRO A 26 -19.25 -9.48 5.33
C PRO A 26 -18.38 -9.90 4.13
N PRO A 27 -18.85 -10.82 3.27
CA PRO A 27 -18.14 -11.17 2.05
C PRO A 27 -17.91 -9.96 1.14
N GLY A 28 -16.69 -9.76 0.69
CA GLY A 28 -16.31 -8.64 -0.18
C GLY A 28 -16.05 -7.31 0.55
N GLU A 29 -16.25 -7.26 1.87
CA GLU A 29 -15.92 -6.05 2.65
C GLU A 29 -14.43 -5.73 2.55
N GLY A 30 -14.10 -4.45 2.36
CA GLY A 30 -12.72 -4.02 2.15
C GLY A 30 -12.12 -4.37 0.78
N HIS A 31 -12.88 -5.00 -0.13
CA HIS A 31 -12.41 -5.35 -1.47
C HIS A 31 -12.85 -4.31 -2.50
N ILE A 32 -11.90 -3.75 -3.23
CA ILE A 32 -12.10 -2.73 -4.26
C ILE A 32 -11.47 -3.20 -5.55
N VAL A 33 -12.21 -3.13 -6.65
CA VAL A 33 -11.69 -3.42 -7.99
C VAL A 33 -11.12 -2.14 -8.58
N ILE A 34 -9.89 -2.22 -9.11
CA ILE A 34 -9.31 -1.14 -9.92
C ILE A 34 -10.06 -1.07 -11.26
N THR A 35 -10.50 0.11 -11.64
CA THR A 35 -11.26 0.32 -12.89
C THR A 35 -10.32 0.41 -14.08
N ASP A 36 -10.85 0.09 -15.27
CA ASP A 36 -10.09 0.25 -16.52
C ASP A 36 -9.67 1.71 -16.72
N ASP A 37 -10.53 2.67 -16.40
CA ASP A 37 -10.21 4.10 -16.47
C ASP A 37 -9.02 4.48 -15.57
N CYS A 38 -8.96 3.93 -14.35
CA CYS A 38 -7.81 4.13 -13.48
C CYS A 38 -6.51 3.49 -14.05
N ILE A 39 -6.65 2.33 -14.70
CA ILE A 39 -5.51 1.68 -15.37
C ILE A 39 -5.04 2.53 -16.55
N GLU A 40 -5.94 3.09 -17.35
CA GLU A 40 -5.61 3.98 -18.47
C GLU A 40 -4.89 5.24 -18.00
N GLU A 41 -5.34 5.86 -16.91
CA GLU A 41 -4.62 6.99 -16.28
C GLU A 41 -3.19 6.61 -15.88
N LEU A 42 -3.00 5.44 -15.27
CA LEU A 42 -1.68 4.97 -14.88
C LEU A 42 -0.80 4.63 -16.10
N GLU A 43 -1.37 4.10 -17.17
CA GLU A 43 -0.65 3.83 -18.42
C GLU A 43 -0.24 5.13 -19.12
N GLY A 44 -1.08 6.16 -19.09
CA GLY A 44 -0.75 7.50 -19.56
C GLY A 44 0.41 8.11 -18.77
N LEU A 45 0.32 8.07 -17.46
CA LEU A 45 1.38 8.49 -16.54
C LEU A 45 2.72 7.76 -16.81
N ILE A 46 2.68 6.45 -16.98
CA ILE A 46 3.88 5.65 -17.32
C ILE A 46 4.48 6.14 -18.64
N GLY A 47 3.63 6.46 -19.62
CA GLY A 47 4.06 7.06 -20.90
C GLY A 47 4.81 8.37 -20.69
N GLU A 48 4.29 9.28 -19.89
CA GLU A 48 4.93 10.56 -19.56
C GLU A 48 6.27 10.37 -18.84
N LEU A 49 6.32 9.48 -17.86
CA LEU A 49 7.55 9.19 -17.11
C LEU A 49 8.64 8.53 -17.96
N ARG A 50 8.28 7.78 -18.99
CA ARG A 50 9.25 7.25 -19.96
C ARG A 50 9.88 8.33 -20.83
N MET A 51 9.13 9.40 -21.11
CA MET A 51 9.63 10.55 -21.84
C MET A 51 10.46 11.49 -20.96
N ASN A 52 10.07 11.66 -19.71
CA ASN A 52 10.71 12.51 -18.71
C ASN A 52 10.92 11.75 -17.40
N PRO A 53 11.96 10.89 -17.31
CA PRO A 53 12.20 10.06 -16.13
C PRO A 53 12.48 10.90 -14.88
N LEU A 54 11.78 10.59 -13.79
CA LEU A 54 11.99 11.18 -12.47
C LEU A 54 12.32 10.09 -11.45
N PRO A 55 13.18 10.39 -10.46
CA PRO A 55 13.40 9.49 -9.33
C PRO A 55 12.10 9.30 -8.54
N LEU A 56 11.80 8.07 -8.08
CA LEU A 56 10.58 7.77 -7.33
C LEU A 56 10.29 8.75 -6.18
N PRO A 57 11.26 9.13 -5.33
CA PRO A 57 10.99 10.08 -4.24
C PRO A 57 10.62 11.49 -4.70
N ALA A 58 10.88 11.83 -5.97
CA ALA A 58 10.50 13.13 -6.55
C ALA A 58 9.11 13.10 -7.19
N LEU A 59 8.50 11.92 -7.36
CA LEU A 59 7.15 11.80 -7.89
C LEU A 59 6.13 12.21 -6.84
N GLN A 60 5.37 13.25 -7.13
CA GLN A 60 4.26 13.71 -6.30
C GLN A 60 2.94 13.49 -7.06
N SER A 61 1.96 12.93 -6.38
CA SER A 61 0.66 12.64 -6.99
C SER A 61 -0.09 13.91 -7.46
N ASP A 62 0.25 15.05 -6.89
CA ASP A 62 -0.37 16.33 -7.23
C ASP A 62 0.18 16.96 -8.52
N ASP A 63 1.29 16.45 -9.04
CA ASP A 63 1.86 16.86 -10.32
C ASP A 63 1.14 16.23 -11.52
N PHE A 64 0.20 15.30 -11.29
CA PHE A 64 -0.47 14.53 -12.33
C PHE A 64 -1.99 14.58 -12.21
N GLU A 65 -2.67 14.68 -13.36
CA GLU A 65 -4.13 14.61 -13.47
C GLU A 65 -4.59 13.13 -13.47
N LEU A 66 -4.94 12.63 -12.29
CA LEU A 66 -5.32 11.24 -12.05
C LEU A 66 -6.67 11.14 -11.29
N PRO A 67 -7.78 11.66 -11.85
CA PRO A 67 -9.06 11.72 -11.15
C PRO A 67 -9.63 10.35 -10.80
N GLU A 68 -9.51 9.32 -11.66
CA GLU A 68 -10.01 7.98 -11.38
C GLU A 68 -9.17 7.26 -10.33
N CYS A 69 -7.84 7.43 -10.37
CA CYS A 69 -6.96 6.94 -9.31
C CYS A 69 -7.29 7.60 -7.97
N ARG A 70 -7.56 8.92 -7.94
CA ARG A 70 -7.98 9.61 -6.71
C ARG A 70 -9.33 9.09 -6.21
N ARG A 71 -10.26 8.77 -7.10
CA ARG A 71 -11.55 8.15 -6.76
C ARG A 71 -11.37 6.75 -6.14
N LEU A 72 -10.49 5.92 -6.72
CA LEU A 72 -10.11 4.61 -6.18
C LEU A 72 -9.55 4.76 -4.76
N ILE A 73 -8.60 5.67 -4.59
CA ILE A 73 -7.93 5.90 -3.29
C ILE A 73 -8.88 6.49 -2.25
N SER A 74 -9.83 7.35 -2.65
CA SER A 74 -10.87 7.82 -1.73
C SER A 74 -11.71 6.67 -1.16
N LYS A 75 -12.08 5.69 -1.98
CA LYS A 75 -12.76 4.47 -1.52
C LYS A 75 -11.86 3.65 -0.59
N ALA A 76 -10.57 3.52 -0.94
CA ALA A 76 -9.59 2.82 -0.10
C ALA A 76 -9.46 3.47 1.29
N ARG A 77 -9.35 4.80 1.35
CA ARG A 77 -9.32 5.54 2.60
C ARG A 77 -10.58 5.33 3.44
N HIS A 78 -11.75 5.36 2.82
CA HIS A 78 -12.99 5.07 3.53
C HIS A 78 -12.98 3.67 4.18
N CYS A 79 -12.50 2.64 3.48
CA CYS A 79 -12.34 1.31 4.06
C CYS A 79 -11.37 1.29 5.25
N LEU A 80 -10.28 2.07 5.19
CA LEU A 80 -9.26 2.14 6.23
C LEU A 80 -9.75 2.92 7.46
N ASP A 81 -10.40 4.05 7.26
CA ASP A 81 -10.72 5.01 8.32
C ASP A 81 -12.08 4.72 8.97
N GLU A 82 -13.08 4.32 8.19
CA GLU A 82 -14.47 4.19 8.64
C GLU A 82 -15.01 2.75 8.47
N GLY A 83 -14.33 1.94 7.67
CA GLY A 83 -14.70 0.56 7.37
C GLY A 83 -13.95 -0.48 8.21
N PRO A 84 -13.63 -1.64 7.61
CA PRO A 84 -13.02 -2.77 8.32
C PRO A 84 -11.57 -2.53 8.76
N GLY A 85 -10.96 -1.39 8.44
CA GLY A 85 -9.57 -1.06 8.79
C GLY A 85 -8.53 -1.70 7.86
N PHE A 86 -8.95 -2.33 6.78
CA PHE A 86 -8.10 -2.84 5.72
C PHE A 86 -8.73 -2.64 4.35
N VAL A 87 -7.90 -2.74 3.29
CA VAL A 87 -8.36 -2.71 1.90
C VAL A 87 -7.55 -3.69 1.05
N LEU A 88 -8.24 -4.37 0.16
CA LEU A 88 -7.67 -5.20 -0.90
C LEU A 88 -8.04 -4.57 -2.24
N ILE A 89 -7.07 -4.06 -2.97
CA ILE A 89 -7.28 -3.52 -4.31
C ILE A 89 -6.95 -4.62 -5.33
N ASP A 90 -7.97 -5.07 -6.05
CA ASP A 90 -7.89 -6.09 -7.08
C ASP A 90 -8.13 -5.41 -8.44
N ARG A 91 -7.34 -5.59 -9.43
CA ARG A 91 -6.10 -6.34 -9.62
C ARG A 91 -5.08 -5.36 -10.22
N PHE A 92 -4.02 -5.07 -9.53
CA PHE A 92 -2.96 -4.22 -10.08
C PHE A 92 -2.28 -4.94 -11.26
N PRO A 93 -2.24 -4.35 -12.48
CA PRO A 93 -1.87 -5.07 -13.71
C PRO A 93 -0.34 -5.20 -13.87
N ILE A 94 0.34 -5.74 -12.86
CA ILE A 94 1.80 -5.83 -12.79
C ILE A 94 2.41 -6.61 -13.96
N ASP A 95 1.67 -7.55 -14.53
CA ASP A 95 2.14 -8.36 -15.66
C ASP A 95 2.19 -7.59 -16.99
N ARG A 96 1.51 -6.45 -17.06
CA ARG A 96 1.44 -5.60 -18.26
C ARG A 96 2.57 -4.57 -18.31
N TRP A 97 3.24 -4.32 -17.20
CA TRP A 97 4.18 -3.22 -17.03
C TRP A 97 5.60 -3.72 -16.76
N LYS A 98 6.58 -2.91 -17.15
CA LYS A 98 7.94 -3.14 -16.69
C LYS A 98 8.03 -2.90 -15.18
N HIS A 99 9.00 -3.53 -14.55
CA HIS A 99 9.21 -3.44 -13.11
C HIS A 99 9.25 -1.99 -12.58
N ASP A 100 10.02 -1.11 -13.23
CA ASP A 100 10.15 0.28 -12.80
C ASP A 100 8.86 1.08 -13.02
N ASP A 101 8.12 0.80 -14.10
CA ASP A 101 6.80 1.40 -14.36
C ASP A 101 5.80 1.01 -13.27
N ALA A 102 5.75 -0.27 -12.91
CA ALA A 102 4.90 -0.77 -11.85
C ALA A 102 5.25 -0.15 -10.48
N ARG A 103 6.55 0.05 -10.21
CA ARG A 103 7.00 0.75 -9.00
C ARG A 103 6.57 2.20 -8.96
N ALA A 104 6.64 2.92 -10.09
CA ALA A 104 6.21 4.32 -10.18
C ALA A 104 4.69 4.45 -9.96
N ALA A 105 3.89 3.62 -10.61
CA ALA A 105 2.45 3.58 -10.44
C ALA A 105 2.05 3.24 -8.98
N TYR A 106 2.66 2.20 -8.40
CA TYR A 106 2.45 1.83 -7.00
C TYR A 106 2.84 2.95 -6.03
N TRP A 107 3.99 3.59 -6.25
CA TRP A 107 4.45 4.72 -5.44
C TRP A 107 3.43 5.85 -5.43
N LEU A 108 2.93 6.25 -6.59
CA LEU A 108 1.97 7.35 -6.69
C LEU A 108 0.63 7.01 -6.04
N LEU A 109 0.08 5.82 -6.27
CA LEU A 109 -1.16 5.39 -5.60
C LEU A 109 -1.00 5.36 -4.07
N CYS A 110 0.10 4.81 -3.55
CA CYS A 110 0.34 4.79 -2.11
C CYS A 110 0.54 6.21 -1.54
N SER A 111 1.17 7.11 -2.30
CA SER A 111 1.36 8.51 -1.90
C SER A 111 0.04 9.30 -1.82
N MET A 112 -0.99 8.89 -2.56
CA MET A 112 -2.34 9.44 -2.44
C MET A 112 -3.05 8.99 -1.15
N ILE A 113 -2.69 7.82 -0.58
CA ILE A 113 -3.25 7.35 0.68
C ILE A 113 -2.66 8.16 1.83
N GLU A 114 -1.34 8.18 1.92
CA GLU A 114 -0.63 8.87 3.00
C GLU A 114 0.84 9.11 2.60
N ARG A 115 1.51 9.97 3.34
CA ARG A 115 2.92 10.31 3.11
C ARG A 115 3.83 9.08 3.25
N PRO A 116 4.64 8.75 2.22
CA PRO A 116 5.62 7.67 2.30
C PRO A 116 6.65 7.90 3.42
N VAL A 117 7.01 6.84 4.11
CA VAL A 117 8.02 6.85 5.17
C VAL A 117 9.16 5.88 4.86
N ALA A 118 10.35 6.18 5.37
CA ALA A 118 11.51 5.31 5.20
C ALA A 118 11.26 3.92 5.80
N GLN A 119 11.49 2.88 5.01
CA GLN A 119 11.39 1.48 5.41
C GLN A 119 12.71 0.93 5.94
N LYS A 120 13.82 1.62 5.67
CA LYS A 120 15.16 1.28 6.14
C LYS A 120 15.83 2.50 6.74
N TRP A 121 16.81 2.25 7.60
CA TRP A 121 17.60 3.30 8.26
C TRP A 121 18.41 4.18 7.29
N ASP A 122 18.71 3.68 6.09
CA ASP A 122 19.40 4.41 5.02
C ASP A 122 18.48 5.35 4.21
N GLY A 123 17.21 5.46 4.59
CA GLY A 123 16.23 6.30 3.91
C GLY A 123 15.48 5.60 2.76
N THR A 124 15.74 4.32 2.49
CA THR A 124 15.01 3.56 1.47
C THR A 124 13.52 3.52 1.79
N MET A 125 12.67 4.06 0.92
CA MET A 125 11.21 4.13 1.11
C MET A 125 10.46 2.97 0.46
N ILE A 126 11.00 2.40 -0.61
CA ILE A 126 10.43 1.26 -1.34
C ILE A 126 11.53 0.29 -1.72
N TYR A 127 11.33 -1.00 -1.50
CA TYR A 127 12.26 -2.05 -1.90
C TYR A 127 11.51 -3.32 -2.31
N ASP A 128 12.16 -4.13 -3.12
CA ASP A 128 11.55 -5.35 -3.62
C ASP A 128 11.63 -6.46 -2.58
N VAL A 129 10.50 -7.07 -2.29
CA VAL A 129 10.39 -8.31 -1.51
C VAL A 129 10.31 -9.46 -2.51
N ARG A 130 11.38 -10.24 -2.63
CA ARG A 130 11.47 -11.35 -3.57
C ARG A 130 12.42 -12.42 -3.12
N ASP A 131 12.19 -13.65 -3.56
CA ASP A 131 13.14 -14.73 -3.35
C ASP A 131 14.44 -14.44 -4.12
N THR A 132 15.54 -14.36 -3.40
CA THR A 132 16.89 -14.17 -3.96
C THR A 132 17.64 -15.48 -4.14
N GLY A 133 16.99 -16.65 -3.88
CA GLY A 133 17.62 -17.96 -3.86
C GLY A 133 18.56 -18.21 -2.68
N LYS A 134 18.63 -17.29 -1.72
CA LYS A 134 19.44 -17.47 -0.52
C LYS A 134 18.80 -18.52 0.40
N LYS A 135 19.63 -19.41 0.95
CA LYS A 135 19.16 -20.38 1.94
C LYS A 135 18.85 -19.68 3.26
N PRO A 136 17.75 -20.04 3.94
CA PRO A 136 17.46 -19.56 5.28
C PRO A 136 18.61 -19.88 6.22
N GLY A 137 18.96 -18.94 7.09
CA GLY A 137 20.05 -19.10 8.03
C GLY A 137 20.37 -17.81 8.78
N ASN A 138 21.39 -17.84 9.62
CA ASN A 138 21.81 -16.70 10.41
C ASN A 138 22.13 -15.48 9.51
N GLY A 139 21.44 -14.38 9.76
CA GLY A 139 21.64 -13.11 9.03
C GLY A 139 20.88 -13.00 7.69
N VAL A 140 20.15 -14.05 7.27
CA VAL A 140 19.27 -13.98 6.07
C VAL A 140 17.85 -13.69 6.52
N ARG A 141 17.33 -12.54 6.10
CA ARG A 141 15.95 -12.13 6.41
C ARG A 141 14.94 -12.99 5.64
N PRO A 142 13.81 -13.37 6.24
CA PRO A 142 12.78 -14.17 5.57
C PRO A 142 12.20 -13.50 4.31
N ASP A 143 12.12 -12.16 4.28
CA ASP A 143 11.56 -11.37 3.18
C ASP A 143 12.35 -11.44 1.86
N ILE A 144 13.55 -12.04 1.88
CA ILE A 144 14.37 -12.27 0.68
C ILE A 144 14.50 -13.76 0.31
N THR A 145 13.65 -14.61 0.87
CA THR A 145 13.61 -16.06 0.66
C THR A 145 12.19 -16.51 0.39
N SER A 146 12.00 -17.74 -0.14
CA SER A 146 10.69 -18.37 -0.32
C SER A 146 10.16 -19.08 0.94
N VAL A 147 10.76 -18.84 2.10
CA VAL A 147 10.33 -19.47 3.36
C VAL A 147 9.02 -18.85 3.83
N LYS A 148 8.09 -19.73 4.25
CA LYS A 148 6.84 -19.32 4.90
C LYS A 148 7.15 -18.45 6.13
N GLN A 149 6.61 -17.23 6.14
CA GLN A 149 6.65 -16.38 7.32
C GLN A 149 5.43 -16.65 8.20
N ASN A 150 5.64 -16.66 9.50
CA ASN A 150 4.54 -16.70 10.42
C ASN A 150 3.85 -15.32 10.48
N PHE A 151 2.58 -15.33 10.85
CA PHE A 151 1.85 -14.10 11.14
C PHE A 151 2.53 -13.34 12.29
N HIS A 152 2.74 -12.04 12.13
CA HIS A 152 3.44 -11.19 13.09
C HIS A 152 2.87 -9.76 13.12
#